data_6fdc69958fdc821707115ce30a131fbb
#
_entry.id   6fdc69958fdc821707115ce30a131fbb
#
_cell.length_a   1.000
_cell.length_b   1.000
_cell.length_c   1.000
_cell.angle_alpha   90.00
_cell.angle_beta   90.00
_cell.angle_gamma   90.00
#
_symmetry.space_group_name_H-M   'P 1'
#
loop_
_entity.id
_entity.type
_entity.pdbx_description
1 polymer ?
#
loop_
_entity_poly.entity_id
_entity_poly.type
_entity_poly.pdbx_seq_one_letter_code
_entity_poly.pdbx_strand_id
1 'polypeptide(L)'
;TNHDVANFIIEGLKKYILMSKVNIKLIESKCYGVLGENIVNEEKSKLTKNIYNLTKINDNYILNTSSSKCSSYIVVTFSKNVPDFLAESIIDDINISKLIDLTNVFPRLNDITRETFIPQVLNMEKHDGINYKKGCYTGQEIVARTHYLGKIKKKLFFCSCESSPLSDESKIYNKDAEVVGELLQGNYINLDKYYFQSIIKINALDAPLFMDEKEITIEES
;
A
#
# COMPACT_ATOMS: atom_id res chain seq x y z
N THR A 1 -6.35 -6.76 -4.73
CA THR A 1 -5.53 -7.40 -3.68
C THR A 1 -4.77 -8.58 -4.28
N ASN A 2 -3.71 -9.03 -3.64
CA ASN A 2 -3.01 -10.24 -4.03
C ASN A 2 -3.96 -11.44 -3.93
N HIS A 3 -3.81 -12.44 -4.81
CA HIS A 3 -4.70 -13.61 -4.90
C HIS A 3 -4.80 -14.37 -3.57
N ASP A 4 -3.66 -14.55 -2.88
CA ASP A 4 -3.60 -15.26 -1.61
C ASP A 4 -4.36 -14.52 -0.50
N VAL A 5 -4.20 -13.20 -0.43
CA VAL A 5 -4.95 -12.35 0.50
C VAL A 5 -6.44 -12.34 0.17
N ALA A 6 -6.82 -12.39 -1.13
CA ALA A 6 -8.23 -12.44 -1.53
C ALA A 6 -8.92 -13.71 -1.04
N ASN A 7 -8.29 -14.87 -1.20
CA ASN A 7 -8.83 -16.12 -0.70
C ASN A 7 -8.97 -16.13 0.83
N PHE A 8 -7.96 -15.63 1.54
CA PHE A 8 -8.03 -15.49 3.00
C PHE A 8 -9.21 -14.60 3.44
N ILE A 9 -9.43 -13.46 2.76
CA ILE A 9 -10.56 -12.56 3.07
C ILE A 9 -11.89 -13.26 2.80
N ILE A 10 -12.04 -13.96 1.67
CA ILE A 10 -13.27 -14.69 1.33
C ILE A 10 -13.60 -15.73 2.38
N GLU A 11 -12.63 -16.55 2.77
CA GLU A 11 -12.81 -17.56 3.82
C GLU A 11 -13.18 -16.94 5.17
N GLY A 12 -12.49 -15.85 5.55
CA GLY A 12 -12.78 -15.10 6.77
C GLY A 12 -14.19 -14.50 6.82
N LEU A 13 -14.71 -14.08 5.66
CA LEU A 13 -16.05 -13.47 5.56
C LEU A 13 -17.18 -14.48 5.47
N LYS A 14 -16.95 -15.71 5.04
CA LYS A 14 -17.99 -16.75 4.90
C LYS A 14 -18.82 -16.93 6.16
N LYS A 15 -18.22 -16.89 7.35
CA LYS A 15 -18.91 -17.02 8.63
C LYS A 15 -19.90 -15.90 8.95
N TYR A 16 -19.72 -14.72 8.34
CA TYR A 16 -20.57 -13.56 8.60
C TYR A 16 -21.72 -13.43 7.59
N ILE A 17 -21.66 -14.12 6.46
CA ILE A 17 -22.69 -14.05 5.42
C ILE A 17 -23.74 -15.15 5.47
N LEU A 18 -23.63 -16.08 6.43
CA LEU A 18 -24.53 -17.25 6.55
C LEU A 18 -26.02 -16.87 6.58
N MET A 19 -26.36 -15.73 7.21
CA MET A 19 -27.72 -15.21 7.32
C MET A 19 -28.02 -14.03 6.38
N SER A 20 -27.05 -13.66 5.56
CA SER A 20 -27.14 -12.52 4.66
C SER A 20 -27.32 -13.00 3.22
N LYS A 21 -28.16 -12.32 2.43
CA LYS A 21 -28.33 -12.60 0.97
C LYS A 21 -27.13 -12.01 0.20
N VAL A 22 -25.92 -12.42 0.55
CA VAL A 22 -24.66 -11.94 -0.03
C VAL A 22 -23.90 -13.10 -0.64
N ASN A 23 -23.36 -12.90 -1.83
CA ASN A 23 -22.46 -13.81 -2.52
C ASN A 23 -21.13 -13.12 -2.78
N ILE A 24 -20.02 -13.70 -2.32
CA ILE A 24 -18.68 -13.18 -2.54
C ILE A 24 -17.98 -14.11 -3.52
N LYS A 25 -17.48 -13.54 -4.62
CA LYS A 25 -16.77 -14.26 -5.67
C LYS A 25 -15.46 -13.58 -5.99
N LEU A 26 -14.41 -14.37 -6.22
CA LEU A 26 -13.22 -13.91 -6.89
C LEU A 26 -13.54 -13.76 -8.39
N ILE A 27 -13.24 -12.61 -8.94
CA ILE A 27 -13.45 -12.33 -10.37
C ILE A 27 -12.08 -12.05 -10.97
N GLU A 28 -11.75 -12.75 -12.04
CA GLU A 28 -10.54 -12.46 -12.81
C GLU A 28 -10.66 -11.10 -13.46
N SER A 29 -9.64 -10.29 -13.28
CA SER A 29 -9.54 -8.95 -13.85
C SER A 29 -8.09 -8.63 -14.19
N LYS A 30 -7.90 -7.73 -15.15
CA LYS A 30 -6.61 -7.11 -15.39
C LYS A 30 -6.55 -5.78 -14.64
N CYS A 31 -5.38 -5.50 -14.07
CA CYS A 31 -5.16 -4.29 -13.31
C CYS A 31 -3.94 -3.57 -13.88
N TYR A 32 -4.10 -2.30 -14.23
CA TYR A 32 -3.05 -1.45 -14.76
C TYR A 32 -2.81 -0.29 -13.78
N GLY A 33 -1.56 -0.09 -13.38
CA GLY A 33 -1.12 1.14 -12.75
C GLY A 33 -0.83 2.17 -13.84
N VAL A 34 -1.37 3.36 -13.72
CA VAL A 34 -1.24 4.41 -14.73
C VAL A 34 -0.70 5.67 -14.07
N LEU A 35 0.35 6.25 -14.67
CA LEU A 35 1.07 7.42 -14.17
C LEU A 35 1.04 8.56 -15.18
N GLY A 36 0.98 9.78 -14.66
CA GLY A 36 1.07 10.99 -15.43
C GLY A 36 -0.25 11.73 -15.57
N GLU A 37 -0.16 12.96 -16.06
CA GLU A 37 -1.34 13.83 -16.18
C GLU A 37 -2.17 13.58 -17.43
N ASN A 38 -1.59 12.93 -18.44
CA ASN A 38 -2.21 12.74 -19.76
C ASN A 38 -3.03 11.46 -19.88
N ILE A 39 -3.50 10.93 -18.76
CA ILE A 39 -4.44 9.83 -18.82
C ILE A 39 -5.71 10.34 -19.49
N VAL A 40 -5.75 10.13 -20.79
CA VAL A 40 -6.92 10.28 -21.63
C VAL A 40 -7.54 11.68 -21.58
N ASN A 41 -7.13 12.52 -22.47
CA ASN A 41 -7.67 13.89 -22.58
C ASN A 41 -9.21 13.94 -22.64
N GLU A 42 -9.86 12.94 -23.23
CA GLU A 42 -11.33 12.86 -23.32
C GLU A 42 -11.99 12.32 -22.04
N GLU A 43 -11.35 11.38 -21.34
CA GLU A 43 -11.91 10.76 -20.14
C GLU A 43 -11.52 11.49 -18.84
N LYS A 44 -10.49 12.35 -18.87
CA LYS A 44 -10.02 13.12 -17.71
C LYS A 44 -11.13 13.98 -17.09
N SER A 45 -12.04 14.51 -17.92
CA SER A 45 -13.19 15.30 -17.45
C SER A 45 -14.19 14.47 -16.65
N LYS A 46 -14.21 13.15 -16.84
CA LYS A 46 -15.10 12.21 -16.13
C LYS A 46 -14.46 11.69 -14.83
N LEU A 47 -13.13 11.83 -14.68
CA LEU A 47 -12.42 11.32 -13.50
C LEU A 47 -12.67 12.24 -12.30
N THR A 48 -12.94 11.63 -11.17
CA THR A 48 -13.04 12.38 -9.92
C THR A 48 -11.67 12.90 -9.49
N LYS A 49 -11.63 14.15 -9.02
CA LYS A 49 -10.42 14.76 -8.45
C LYS A 49 -10.10 14.25 -7.04
N ASN A 50 -11.08 13.64 -6.38
CA ASN A 50 -10.89 13.15 -5.02
C ASN A 50 -10.09 11.85 -5.02
N ILE A 51 -9.05 11.81 -4.20
CA ILE A 51 -8.22 10.61 -4.00
C ILE A 51 -9.09 9.48 -3.44
N TYR A 52 -8.80 8.26 -3.86
CA TYR A 52 -9.52 7.03 -3.54
C TYR A 52 -10.97 6.96 -4.02
N ASN A 53 -11.43 7.91 -4.81
CA ASN A 53 -12.72 7.78 -5.47
C ASN A 53 -12.62 6.92 -6.73
N LEU A 54 -13.67 6.12 -6.91
CA LEU A 54 -13.79 5.21 -8.04
C LEU A 54 -14.70 5.83 -9.11
N THR A 55 -14.22 5.86 -10.34
CA THR A 55 -14.99 6.25 -11.51
C THR A 55 -15.20 5.03 -12.40
N LYS A 56 -16.44 4.79 -12.83
CA LYS A 56 -16.74 3.75 -13.82
C LYS A 56 -16.85 4.39 -15.21
N ILE A 57 -16.06 3.88 -16.16
CA ILE A 57 -16.08 4.28 -17.57
C ILE A 57 -16.20 3.02 -18.41
N ASN A 58 -17.36 2.86 -19.05
CA ASN A 58 -17.73 1.62 -19.74
C ASN A 58 -17.61 0.42 -18.80
N ASP A 59 -16.82 -0.59 -19.17
CA ASP A 59 -16.54 -1.79 -18.38
C ASP A 59 -15.27 -1.67 -17.53
N ASN A 60 -14.72 -0.47 -17.41
CA ASN A 60 -13.52 -0.22 -16.64
C ASN A 60 -13.84 0.53 -15.34
N TYR A 61 -13.11 0.22 -14.30
CA TYR A 61 -13.13 0.92 -13.02
C TYR A 61 -11.79 1.62 -12.83
N ILE A 62 -11.83 2.93 -12.61
CA ILE A 62 -10.65 3.78 -12.47
C ILE A 62 -10.65 4.35 -11.06
N LEU A 63 -9.68 3.94 -10.27
CA LEU A 63 -9.45 4.44 -8.92
C LEU A 63 -8.37 5.53 -8.98
N ASN A 64 -8.69 6.71 -8.46
CA ASN A 64 -7.70 7.77 -8.31
C ASN A 64 -6.80 7.50 -7.10
N THR A 65 -5.51 7.30 -7.35
CA THR A 65 -4.48 7.08 -6.32
C THR A 65 -3.43 8.19 -6.31
N SER A 66 -3.74 9.33 -6.92
CA SER A 66 -2.84 10.47 -7.04
C SER A 66 -2.36 10.97 -5.67
N SER A 67 -1.15 11.50 -5.65
CA SER A 67 -0.58 12.21 -4.50
C SER A 67 -0.30 13.66 -4.88
N SER A 68 0.19 14.46 -3.94
CA SER A 68 0.65 15.82 -4.23
C SER A 68 1.85 15.86 -5.20
N LYS A 69 2.57 14.76 -5.33
CA LYS A 69 3.78 14.63 -6.14
C LYS A 69 3.53 14.07 -7.54
N CYS A 70 2.48 13.26 -7.71
CA CYS A 70 2.23 12.56 -8.97
C CYS A 70 0.75 12.20 -9.15
N SER A 71 0.24 12.42 -10.35
CA SER A 71 -1.05 11.88 -10.77
C SER A 71 -0.92 10.40 -11.06
N SER A 72 -1.68 9.58 -10.35
CA SER A 72 -1.68 8.12 -10.52
C SER A 72 -3.09 7.54 -10.41
N TYR A 73 -3.31 6.45 -11.12
CA TYR A 73 -4.60 5.76 -11.15
C TYR A 73 -4.40 4.26 -11.22
N ILE A 74 -5.34 3.53 -10.67
CA ILE A 74 -5.45 2.08 -10.87
C ILE A 74 -6.66 1.84 -11.77
N VAL A 75 -6.43 1.21 -12.91
CA VAL A 75 -7.47 0.82 -13.86
C VAL A 75 -7.72 -0.67 -13.73
N VAL A 76 -8.95 -1.05 -13.37
CA VAL A 76 -9.39 -2.45 -13.33
C VAL A 76 -10.34 -2.70 -14.48
N THR A 77 -10.03 -3.68 -15.33
CA THR A 77 -10.88 -4.10 -16.45
C THR A 77 -11.18 -5.58 -16.38
N PHE A 78 -12.39 -5.94 -16.76
CA PHE A 78 -12.81 -7.33 -16.95
C PHE A 78 -12.68 -7.77 -18.43
N SER A 79 -12.27 -6.87 -19.32
CA SER A 79 -11.95 -7.17 -20.70
C SER A 79 -10.62 -7.91 -20.82
N LYS A 80 -10.52 -8.80 -21.82
CA LYS A 80 -9.23 -9.43 -22.19
C LYS A 80 -8.27 -8.45 -22.84
N ASN A 81 -8.77 -7.38 -23.45
CA ASN A 81 -7.99 -6.38 -24.15
C ASN A 81 -7.57 -5.24 -23.22
N VAL A 82 -6.48 -4.59 -23.57
CA VAL A 82 -6.10 -3.31 -22.95
C VAL A 82 -7.18 -2.29 -23.29
N PRO A 83 -7.67 -1.49 -22.34
CA PRO A 83 -8.61 -0.43 -22.65
C PRO A 83 -8.07 0.54 -23.72
N ASP A 84 -8.90 0.95 -24.66
CA ASP A 84 -8.47 1.79 -25.81
C ASP A 84 -7.77 3.08 -25.35
N PHE A 85 -8.22 3.65 -24.26
CA PHE A 85 -7.61 4.85 -23.69
C PHE A 85 -6.21 4.63 -23.07
N LEU A 86 -5.74 3.39 -22.96
CA LEU A 86 -4.38 3.05 -22.57
C LEU A 86 -3.54 2.55 -23.76
N ALA A 87 -4.11 2.47 -24.96
CA ALA A 87 -3.45 1.85 -26.12
C ALA A 87 -2.16 2.57 -26.55
N GLU A 88 -2.10 3.89 -26.37
CA GLU A 88 -0.93 4.71 -26.69
C GLU A 88 0.03 4.89 -25.49
N SER A 89 -0.28 4.28 -24.35
CA SER A 89 0.57 4.36 -23.17
C SER A 89 1.79 3.44 -23.30
N ILE A 90 2.92 3.92 -22.80
CA ILE A 90 4.10 3.06 -22.64
C ILE A 90 3.79 2.05 -21.54
N ILE A 91 3.78 0.78 -21.90
CA ILE A 91 3.67 -0.31 -20.92
C ILE A 91 5.07 -0.56 -20.39
N ASP A 92 5.30 -0.13 -19.16
CA ASP A 92 6.55 -0.38 -18.45
C ASP A 92 6.38 -1.45 -17.38
N ASP A 93 7.50 -1.92 -16.85
CA ASP A 93 7.57 -2.98 -15.87
C ASP A 93 6.82 -2.60 -14.58
N ILE A 94 6.39 -3.63 -13.86
CA ILE A 94 5.69 -3.59 -12.57
C ILE A 94 6.42 -2.75 -11.49
N ASN A 95 7.69 -2.45 -11.70
CA ASN A 95 8.55 -1.73 -10.76
C ASN A 95 8.10 -0.28 -10.51
N ILE A 96 7.57 0.42 -11.50
CA ILE A 96 7.08 1.81 -11.32
C ILE A 96 5.87 1.84 -10.38
N SER A 97 4.94 0.90 -10.52
CA SER A 97 3.79 0.83 -9.63
C SER A 97 4.18 0.53 -8.17
N LYS A 98 5.23 -0.27 -7.98
CA LYS A 98 5.80 -0.52 -6.66
C LYS A 98 6.43 0.74 -6.07
N LEU A 99 7.15 1.50 -6.87
CA LEU A 99 7.74 2.77 -6.41
C LEU A 99 6.67 3.75 -5.91
N ILE A 100 5.53 3.83 -6.59
CA ILE A 100 4.43 4.70 -6.16
C ILE A 100 3.86 4.28 -4.82
N ASP A 101 3.63 2.98 -4.63
CA ASP A 101 3.17 2.47 -3.33
C ASP A 101 4.20 2.76 -2.23
N LEU A 102 5.48 2.60 -2.54
CA LEU A 102 6.57 2.90 -1.61
C LEU A 102 6.58 4.38 -1.22
N THR A 103 6.56 5.29 -2.20
CA THR A 103 6.62 6.75 -1.96
C THR A 103 5.39 7.30 -1.28
N ASN A 104 4.22 6.75 -1.56
CA ASN A 104 2.96 7.09 -0.88
C ASN A 104 2.85 6.43 0.51
N VAL A 105 3.81 5.63 0.89
CA VAL A 105 3.79 4.82 2.14
C VAL A 105 2.52 3.99 2.24
N PHE A 106 2.06 3.46 1.09
CA PHE A 106 0.90 2.60 1.02
C PHE A 106 1.31 1.14 1.26
N PRO A 107 0.84 0.49 2.32
CA PRO A 107 1.26 -0.87 2.64
C PRO A 107 0.59 -1.89 1.71
N ARG A 108 1.38 -2.77 1.12
CA ARG A 108 0.86 -3.98 0.47
C ARG A 108 0.89 -5.12 1.47
N LEU A 109 -0.26 -5.69 1.74
CA LEU A 109 -0.35 -6.88 2.60
C LEU A 109 -0.10 -8.15 1.78
N ASN A 110 0.63 -9.06 2.37
CA ASN A 110 0.91 -10.39 1.86
C ASN A 110 0.69 -11.43 2.97
N ASP A 111 0.96 -12.69 2.69
CA ASP A 111 0.76 -13.77 3.66
C ASP A 111 1.64 -13.66 4.92
N ILE A 112 2.80 -13.01 4.81
CA ILE A 112 3.73 -12.82 5.94
C ILE A 112 3.25 -11.68 6.85
N THR A 113 2.75 -10.61 6.25
CA THR A 113 2.42 -9.37 6.97
C THR A 113 0.96 -9.25 7.40
N ARG A 114 0.08 -10.15 6.90
CA ARG A 114 -1.33 -10.18 7.32
C ARG A 114 -1.45 -10.48 8.81
N GLU A 115 -2.42 -9.83 9.47
CA GLU A 115 -2.71 -9.97 10.91
C GLU A 115 -1.53 -9.65 11.86
N THR A 116 -0.42 -9.10 11.35
CA THR A 116 0.78 -8.80 12.14
C THR A 116 0.73 -7.40 12.78
N PHE A 117 0.15 -6.44 12.08
CA PHE A 117 0.17 -5.04 12.49
C PHE A 117 -1.24 -4.48 12.63
N ILE A 118 -1.41 -3.58 13.61
CA ILE A 118 -2.63 -2.77 13.68
C ILE A 118 -2.62 -1.72 12.56
N PRO A 119 -3.81 -1.33 12.04
CA PRO A 119 -3.90 -0.41 10.89
C PRO A 119 -3.18 0.93 11.06
N GLN A 120 -3.12 1.46 12.29
CA GLN A 120 -2.42 2.72 12.56
C GLN A 120 -0.91 2.64 12.37
N VAL A 121 -0.30 1.48 12.67
CA VAL A 121 1.12 1.23 12.43
C VAL A 121 1.43 1.28 10.93
N LEU A 122 0.49 0.85 10.11
CA LEU A 122 0.57 0.83 8.65
C LEU A 122 0.13 2.15 7.99
N ASN A 123 0.00 3.24 8.73
CA ASN A 123 -0.46 4.55 8.23
C ASN A 123 -1.85 4.54 7.59
N MET A 124 -2.72 3.55 7.87
CA MET A 124 -4.04 3.44 7.25
C MET A 124 -4.95 4.64 7.55
N GLU A 125 -4.69 5.42 8.60
CA GLU A 125 -5.38 6.69 8.87
C GLU A 125 -5.07 7.74 7.80
N LYS A 126 -3.80 7.83 7.35
CA LYS A 126 -3.36 8.76 6.27
C LYS A 126 -4.06 8.46 4.94
N HIS A 127 -4.50 7.21 4.77
CA HIS A 127 -5.13 6.71 3.54
C HIS A 127 -6.65 6.54 3.67
N ASP A 128 -7.30 7.16 4.66
CA ASP A 128 -8.73 7.01 4.95
C ASP A 128 -9.18 5.54 5.11
N GLY A 129 -8.25 4.65 5.42
CA GLY A 129 -8.48 3.21 5.55
C GLY A 129 -9.17 2.80 6.86
N ILE A 130 -9.36 3.74 7.80
CA ILE A 130 -9.99 3.50 9.10
C ILE A 130 -11.19 4.42 9.28
N ASN A 131 -12.34 3.83 9.57
CA ASN A 131 -13.53 4.60 9.91
C ASN A 131 -13.91 4.39 11.37
N TYR A 132 -13.69 5.40 12.20
CA TYR A 132 -14.02 5.38 13.63
C TYR A 132 -15.50 5.63 13.95
N LYS A 133 -16.28 6.09 12.97
CA LYS A 133 -17.71 6.46 13.15
C LYS A 133 -18.67 5.36 12.69
N LYS A 134 -18.19 4.30 12.05
CA LYS A 134 -19.04 3.18 11.63
C LYS A 134 -19.43 2.30 12.83
N GLY A 135 -20.43 1.44 12.62
CA GLY A 135 -20.85 0.45 13.62
C GLY A 135 -19.75 -0.53 14.02
N CYS A 136 -20.00 -1.30 15.09
CA CYS A 136 -19.04 -2.22 15.67
C CYS A 136 -18.55 -3.30 14.69
N TYR A 137 -17.30 -3.67 14.82
CA TYR A 137 -16.66 -4.75 14.06
C TYR A 137 -15.58 -5.44 14.90
N THR A 138 -15.23 -6.65 14.54
CA THR A 138 -14.20 -7.43 15.25
C THR A 138 -12.85 -6.70 15.22
N GLY A 139 -12.23 -6.52 16.40
CA GLY A 139 -10.96 -5.81 16.54
C GLY A 139 -11.08 -4.28 16.72
N GLN A 140 -12.29 -3.71 16.64
CA GLN A 140 -12.52 -2.26 16.79
C GLN A 140 -11.99 -1.70 18.11
N GLU A 141 -12.09 -2.45 19.21
CA GLU A 141 -11.66 -1.99 20.53
C GLU A 141 -10.17 -1.61 20.53
N ILE A 142 -9.30 -2.45 19.96
CA ILE A 142 -7.86 -2.20 19.89
C ILE A 142 -7.59 -0.98 19.01
N VAL A 143 -8.26 -0.89 17.85
CA VAL A 143 -8.11 0.20 16.89
C VAL A 143 -8.57 1.52 17.50
N ALA A 144 -9.75 1.57 18.11
CA ALA A 144 -10.29 2.75 18.75
C ALA A 144 -9.48 3.18 19.99
N ARG A 145 -9.10 2.22 20.84
CA ARG A 145 -8.27 2.49 22.02
C ARG A 145 -6.92 3.09 21.63
N THR A 146 -6.28 2.58 20.58
CA THR A 146 -5.02 3.13 20.07
C THR A 146 -5.19 4.55 19.57
N HIS A 147 -6.29 4.86 18.89
CA HIS A 147 -6.58 6.20 18.39
C HIS A 147 -6.82 7.22 19.52
N TYR A 148 -7.70 6.87 20.48
CA TYR A 148 -8.15 7.84 21.50
C TYR A 148 -7.26 7.92 22.74
N LEU A 149 -6.61 6.83 23.12
CA LEU A 149 -5.89 6.72 24.40
C LEU A 149 -4.45 6.23 24.23
N GLY A 150 -4.09 5.69 23.08
CA GLY A 150 -2.80 5.08 22.85
C GLY A 150 -1.76 6.04 22.29
N LYS A 151 -0.48 5.67 22.45
CA LYS A 151 0.64 6.25 21.72
C LYS A 151 1.19 5.17 20.78
N ILE A 152 1.20 5.45 19.49
CA ILE A 152 1.82 4.60 18.50
C ILE A 152 3.33 4.64 18.74
N LYS A 153 3.93 3.49 19.01
CA LYS A 153 5.36 3.37 19.30
C LYS A 153 6.20 3.06 18.07
N LYS A 154 5.60 2.53 17.02
CA LYS A 154 6.25 2.20 15.74
C LYS A 154 5.31 2.53 14.59
N LYS A 155 5.88 2.86 13.43
CA LYS A 155 5.14 3.32 12.27
C LYS A 155 5.83 2.89 10.99
N LEU A 156 5.07 2.88 9.90
CA LEU A 156 5.57 2.61 8.56
C LEU A 156 6.28 3.84 7.99
N PHE A 157 7.49 3.64 7.46
CA PHE A 157 8.30 4.67 6.83
C PHE A 157 8.74 4.22 5.43
N PHE A 158 8.94 5.20 4.55
CA PHE A 158 9.60 5.04 3.28
C PHE A 158 11.10 5.27 3.49
N CYS A 159 11.91 4.34 3.03
CA CYS A 159 13.33 4.32 3.30
C CYS A 159 14.14 4.03 2.04
N SER A 160 15.42 4.38 2.07
CA SER A 160 16.40 3.97 1.07
C SER A 160 17.71 3.54 1.71
N CYS A 161 18.48 2.74 0.98
CA CYS A 161 19.88 2.44 1.28
C CYS A 161 20.66 2.16 -0.02
N GLU A 162 21.99 2.08 0.07
CA GLU A 162 22.88 1.94 -1.09
C GLU A 162 22.79 0.56 -1.78
N SER A 163 22.19 -0.42 -1.15
CA SER A 163 22.02 -1.75 -1.77
C SER A 163 20.83 -2.50 -1.20
N SER A 164 20.37 -3.51 -1.97
CA SER A 164 19.30 -4.40 -1.50
C SER A 164 19.67 -5.14 -0.22
N PRO A 165 18.67 -5.45 0.63
CA PRO A 165 18.87 -6.25 1.83
C PRO A 165 19.28 -7.67 1.49
N LEU A 166 19.88 -8.35 2.46
CA LEU A 166 20.28 -9.75 2.34
C LEU A 166 19.07 -10.69 2.34
N SER A 167 17.98 -10.30 2.96
CA SER A 167 16.72 -11.05 2.97
C SER A 167 15.50 -10.17 3.13
N ASP A 168 14.32 -10.70 2.75
CA ASP A 168 13.03 -10.03 2.97
C ASP A 168 12.64 -9.94 4.46
N GLU A 169 13.37 -10.62 5.34
CA GLU A 169 13.19 -10.58 6.79
C GLU A 169 14.23 -9.69 7.49
N SER A 170 14.97 -8.89 6.73
CA SER A 170 16.02 -8.02 7.28
C SER A 170 15.46 -7.10 8.36
N LYS A 171 16.26 -6.95 9.44
CA LYS A 171 15.93 -6.09 10.58
C LYS A 171 16.66 -4.76 10.48
N ILE A 172 16.08 -3.75 11.13
CA ILE A 172 16.70 -2.44 11.27
C ILE A 172 17.25 -2.31 12.69
N TYR A 173 18.47 -1.85 12.78
CA TYR A 173 19.23 -1.71 14.01
C TYR A 173 19.57 -0.24 14.27
N ASN A 174 19.70 0.13 15.53
CA ASN A 174 20.35 1.36 15.94
C ASN A 174 21.88 1.14 16.07
N LYS A 175 22.62 2.19 16.41
CA LYS A 175 24.08 2.14 16.62
C LYS A 175 24.53 1.19 17.75
N ASP A 176 23.65 0.86 18.67
CA ASP A 176 23.90 -0.05 19.78
C ASP A 176 23.55 -1.51 19.45
N ALA A 177 23.35 -1.82 18.16
CA ALA A 177 22.94 -3.11 17.62
C ALA A 177 21.60 -3.64 18.18
N GLU A 178 20.73 -2.77 18.67
CA GLU A 178 19.39 -3.15 19.10
C GLU A 178 18.42 -3.13 17.92
N VAL A 179 17.53 -4.11 17.83
CA VAL A 179 16.47 -4.15 16.81
C VAL A 179 15.44 -3.06 17.08
N VAL A 180 15.36 -2.10 16.18
CA VAL A 180 14.43 -0.98 16.25
C VAL A 180 13.39 -0.97 15.14
N GLY A 181 13.53 -1.84 14.15
CA GLY A 181 12.57 -1.96 13.05
C GLY A 181 12.74 -3.24 12.24
N GLU A 182 11.89 -3.37 11.24
CA GLU A 182 11.87 -4.52 10.33
C GLU A 182 11.42 -4.10 8.93
N LEU A 183 11.99 -4.73 7.92
CA LEU A 183 11.59 -4.56 6.53
C LEU A 183 10.15 -5.08 6.36
N LEU A 184 9.29 -4.28 5.74
CA LEU A 184 7.93 -4.70 5.41
C LEU A 184 7.83 -5.15 3.95
N GLN A 185 8.31 -4.31 3.05
CA GLN A 185 8.38 -4.58 1.61
C GLN A 185 9.43 -3.69 0.97
N GLY A 186 10.13 -4.23 0.00
CA GLY A 186 11.05 -3.47 -0.82
C GLY A 186 10.99 -4.01 -2.24
N ASN A 187 11.64 -3.34 -3.15
CA ASN A 187 11.98 -3.88 -4.49
C ASN A 187 12.07 -2.83 -5.58
N TYR A 188 12.46 -1.65 -5.26
CA TYR A 188 12.79 -0.71 -6.33
C TYR A 188 14.26 -0.33 -6.24
N ILE A 189 15.02 -0.66 -7.28
CA ILE A 189 16.43 -0.27 -7.43
C ILE A 189 16.48 0.78 -8.53
N ASN A 190 16.99 1.96 -8.21
CA ASN A 190 17.26 3.00 -9.18
C ASN A 190 18.61 3.64 -8.86
N LEU A 191 19.52 3.70 -9.86
CA LEU A 191 20.80 4.41 -9.77
C LEU A 191 21.57 4.11 -8.47
N ASP A 192 21.75 2.83 -8.14
CA ASP A 192 22.48 2.36 -6.97
C ASP A 192 21.76 2.48 -5.62
N LYS A 193 20.51 2.93 -5.61
CA LYS A 193 19.69 2.96 -4.38
C LYS A 193 18.60 1.88 -4.39
N TYR A 194 18.46 1.25 -3.24
CA TYR A 194 17.34 0.36 -2.94
C TYR A 194 16.30 1.10 -2.11
N TYR A 195 15.06 1.13 -2.58
CA TYR A 195 13.93 1.77 -1.92
C TYR A 195 12.99 0.74 -1.32
N PHE A 196 12.52 1.01 -0.11
CA PHE A 196 11.72 0.05 0.66
C PHE A 196 10.84 0.73 1.71
N GLN A 197 9.92 -0.05 2.26
CA GLN A 197 9.13 0.35 3.43
C GLN A 197 9.51 -0.49 4.63
N SER A 198 9.58 0.15 5.78
CA SER A 198 9.91 -0.50 7.04
C SER A 198 9.05 -0.01 8.19
N ILE A 199 8.76 -0.90 9.11
CA ILE A 199 8.15 -0.56 10.39
C ILE A 199 9.27 -0.23 11.37
N ILE A 200 9.35 1.02 11.84
CA ILE A 200 10.42 1.51 12.71
C ILE A 200 9.83 2.09 13.99
N LYS A 201 10.53 1.89 15.13
CA LYS A 201 10.19 2.53 16.40
C LYS A 201 10.40 4.04 16.30
N ILE A 202 9.39 4.83 16.67
CA ILE A 202 9.41 6.29 16.54
C ILE A 202 10.54 6.92 17.38
N ASN A 203 10.83 6.38 18.55
CA ASN A 203 11.89 6.87 19.40
C ASN A 203 13.33 6.55 18.91
N ALA A 204 13.47 5.82 17.82
CA ALA A 204 14.77 5.53 17.22
C ALA A 204 15.11 6.45 16.04
N LEU A 205 14.19 7.34 15.63
CA LEU A 205 14.34 8.15 14.42
C LEU A 205 15.39 9.25 14.52
N ASP A 206 15.73 9.67 15.73
CA ASP A 206 16.68 10.77 15.98
C ASP A 206 18.16 10.31 15.90
N ALA A 207 18.41 9.04 15.58
CA ALA A 207 19.74 8.44 15.51
C ALA A 207 19.93 7.70 14.17
N PRO A 208 21.19 7.49 13.73
CA PRO A 208 21.46 6.65 12.56
C PRO A 208 20.88 5.24 12.69
N LEU A 209 20.31 4.76 11.60
CA LEU A 209 19.68 3.46 11.50
C LEU A 209 20.39 2.62 10.44
N PHE A 210 20.48 1.33 10.67
CA PHE A 210 21.24 0.41 9.83
C PHE A 210 20.42 -0.82 9.46
N MET A 211 20.59 -1.31 8.24
CA MET A 211 20.10 -2.59 7.77
C MET A 211 21.24 -3.32 7.08
N ASP A 212 21.55 -4.56 7.53
CA ASP A 212 22.66 -5.36 7.01
C ASP A 212 23.99 -4.56 6.97
N GLU A 213 24.31 -3.88 8.09
CA GLU A 213 25.50 -3.03 8.30
C GLU A 213 25.56 -1.75 7.45
N LYS A 214 24.49 -1.43 6.69
CA LYS A 214 24.39 -0.23 5.87
C LYS A 214 23.45 0.79 6.47
N GLU A 215 23.88 2.04 6.45
CA GLU A 215 23.03 3.12 6.91
C GLU A 215 21.80 3.27 5.99
N ILE A 216 20.64 3.44 6.59
CA ILE A 216 19.40 3.71 5.87
C ILE A 216 18.99 5.17 6.03
N THR A 217 18.39 5.71 4.99
CA THR A 217 17.81 7.05 4.99
C THR A 217 16.29 6.94 5.04
N ILE A 218 15.65 7.73 5.90
CA ILE A 218 14.20 7.89 5.88
C ILE A 218 13.89 8.99 4.86
N GLU A 219 13.14 8.63 3.84
CA GLU A 219 12.76 9.52 2.76
C GLU A 219 11.48 10.30 3.12
N GLU A 220 11.37 11.51 2.62
CA GLU A 220 10.14 12.30 2.75
C GLU A 220 9.01 11.71 1.88
N SER A 221 7.85 11.44 2.49
CA SER A 221 6.66 10.85 1.87
C SER A 221 5.51 11.86 1.70
#